data_8af1983841472f8a44fdb207ea6ff672
#
_entry.id   8af1983841472f8a44fdb207ea6ff672
#
_cell.length_a   1.000
_cell.length_b   1.000
_cell.length_c   1.000
_cell.angle_alpha   90.00
_cell.angle_beta   90.00
_cell.angle_gamma   90.00
#
_symmetry.space_group_name_H-M   'P 1'
#
loop_
_entity.id
_entity.type
_entity.pdbx_description
1 polymer ?
#
loop_
_entity_poly.entity_id
_entity_poly.type
_entity_poly.pdbx_seq_one_letter_code
_entity_poly.pdbx_strand_id
1 'polypeptide(L)'
;MPTLYVVATPIGNLEDISQRALRTLREAKLIAAEDTRKTKRLLNAYNITTHITSYYEHNKKSKLGYILKQLEEGDVALVSEAGTPGISDPGYELVVAAREKDIPIVAIPGPSAIVTALAVSGLPTDRFTYIGFLPRKSGERRRSLQSIADGVGTIVAFEAPHRLQEALADLLLVLGDRRVAICRQLTKLHEEVFRGTVSQAQQYFKEPRGEFTLVIEGKRDKEKPKVTGDILKQLKTLKASGATAREAVAKVVLETGLSRKELYRA
;
A
#
# COMPACT_ATOMS: atom_id res chain seq x y z
N MET A 1 -26.39 -20.63 -5.60
CA MET A 1 -26.82 -19.32 -5.08
C MET A 1 -26.09 -18.24 -5.86
N PRO A 2 -26.75 -17.18 -6.30
CA PRO A 2 -26.09 -16.04 -6.93
C PRO A 2 -25.01 -15.45 -6.03
N THR A 3 -23.91 -15.02 -6.62
CA THR A 3 -22.69 -14.63 -5.93
C THR A 3 -22.21 -13.25 -6.39
N LEU A 4 -21.75 -12.43 -5.45
CA LEU A 4 -21.02 -11.21 -5.77
C LEU A 4 -19.52 -11.54 -5.91
N TYR A 5 -18.98 -11.39 -7.10
CA TYR A 5 -17.54 -11.54 -7.36
C TYR A 5 -16.84 -10.18 -7.32
N VAL A 6 -15.87 -10.01 -6.43
CA VAL A 6 -14.99 -8.84 -6.42
C VAL A 6 -13.77 -9.17 -7.26
N VAL A 7 -13.70 -8.61 -8.47
CA VAL A 7 -12.74 -9.04 -9.50
C VAL A 7 -11.65 -8.00 -9.68
N ALA A 8 -10.41 -8.36 -9.36
CA ALA A 8 -9.24 -7.51 -9.64
C ALA A 8 -8.96 -7.46 -11.15
N THR A 9 -8.70 -6.26 -11.66
CA THR A 9 -8.44 -5.97 -13.07
C THR A 9 -7.04 -5.44 -13.30
N PRO A 10 -6.48 -5.48 -14.52
CA PRO A 10 -5.16 -4.97 -14.84
C PRO A 10 -4.95 -3.52 -14.41
N ILE A 11 -3.76 -3.21 -13.92
CA ILE A 11 -3.37 -1.85 -13.52
C ILE A 11 -2.61 -1.10 -14.62
N GLY A 12 -2.32 -1.76 -15.74
CA GLY A 12 -1.60 -1.13 -16.85
C GLY A 12 -1.34 -2.07 -18.01
N ASN A 13 -1.17 -3.37 -17.75
CA ASN A 13 -0.93 -4.40 -18.76
C ASN A 13 -2.09 -5.41 -18.78
N LEU A 14 -2.73 -5.57 -19.91
CA LEU A 14 -3.87 -6.48 -20.06
C LEU A 14 -3.49 -7.95 -19.76
N GLU A 15 -2.24 -8.34 -19.99
CA GLU A 15 -1.77 -9.71 -19.74
C GLU A 15 -1.75 -10.08 -18.24
N ASP A 16 -1.82 -9.09 -17.35
CA ASP A 16 -1.87 -9.33 -15.91
C ASP A 16 -3.22 -9.88 -15.43
N ILE A 17 -4.25 -9.94 -16.27
CA ILE A 17 -5.55 -10.48 -15.88
C ILE A 17 -5.49 -12.00 -15.66
N SER A 18 -6.07 -12.49 -14.57
CA SER A 18 -6.10 -13.92 -14.31
C SER A 18 -7.12 -14.66 -15.19
N GLN A 19 -6.83 -15.90 -15.55
CA GLN A 19 -7.78 -16.78 -16.27
C GLN A 19 -9.12 -16.92 -15.53
N ARG A 20 -9.08 -16.96 -14.20
CA ARG A 20 -10.26 -17.01 -13.36
C ARG A 20 -11.08 -15.71 -13.44
N ALA A 21 -10.42 -14.55 -13.51
CA ALA A 21 -11.10 -13.27 -13.71
C ALA A 21 -11.82 -13.24 -15.06
N LEU A 22 -11.16 -13.65 -16.16
CA LEU A 22 -11.76 -13.72 -17.49
C LEU A 22 -12.98 -14.64 -17.52
N ARG A 23 -12.90 -15.83 -16.91
CA ARG A 23 -14.02 -16.76 -16.80
C ARG A 23 -15.17 -16.14 -16.02
N THR A 24 -14.90 -15.58 -14.83
CA THR A 24 -15.92 -14.95 -13.98
C THR A 24 -16.62 -13.80 -14.72
N LEU A 25 -15.88 -12.96 -15.44
CA LEU A 25 -16.45 -11.86 -16.22
C LEU A 25 -17.32 -12.33 -17.38
N ARG A 26 -17.04 -13.50 -18.00
CA ARG A 26 -17.89 -14.10 -19.05
C ARG A 26 -19.18 -14.70 -18.50
N GLU A 27 -19.08 -15.35 -17.35
CA GLU A 27 -20.18 -16.13 -16.76
C GLU A 27 -21.13 -15.26 -15.94
N ALA A 28 -20.68 -14.09 -15.46
CA ALA A 28 -21.51 -13.17 -14.69
C ALA A 28 -22.70 -12.67 -15.52
N LYS A 29 -23.86 -12.55 -14.88
CA LYS A 29 -25.06 -11.93 -15.46
C LYS A 29 -24.86 -10.44 -15.72
N LEU A 30 -24.15 -9.77 -14.81
CA LEU A 30 -23.92 -8.32 -14.84
C LEU A 30 -22.52 -7.99 -14.33
N ILE A 31 -21.89 -6.99 -14.94
CA ILE A 31 -20.66 -6.38 -14.44
C ILE A 31 -20.99 -4.98 -13.93
N ALA A 32 -20.78 -4.76 -12.63
CA ALA A 32 -20.84 -3.44 -12.00
C ALA A 32 -19.45 -2.80 -12.09
N ALA A 33 -19.31 -1.75 -12.88
CA ALA A 33 -18.03 -1.15 -13.23
C ALA A 33 -17.92 0.31 -12.81
N GLU A 34 -16.78 0.69 -12.26
CA GLU A 34 -16.47 2.08 -11.91
C GLU A 34 -16.39 2.97 -13.17
N ASP A 35 -15.57 2.60 -14.14
CA ASP A 35 -15.55 3.22 -15.48
C ASP A 35 -15.99 2.20 -16.54
N THR A 36 -17.20 2.35 -17.03
CA THR A 36 -17.76 1.46 -18.05
C THR A 36 -17.01 1.49 -19.39
N ARG A 37 -16.36 2.60 -19.73
CA ARG A 37 -15.60 2.75 -20.97
C ARG A 37 -14.29 1.97 -20.90
N LYS A 38 -13.56 2.07 -19.77
CA LYS A 38 -12.33 1.32 -19.55
C LYS A 38 -12.62 -0.18 -19.43
N THR A 39 -13.65 -0.53 -18.64
CA THR A 39 -14.11 -1.93 -18.53
C THR A 39 -14.49 -2.49 -19.90
N LYS A 40 -15.22 -1.74 -20.75
CA LYS A 40 -15.60 -2.19 -22.09
C LYS A 40 -14.38 -2.44 -22.99
N ARG A 41 -13.31 -1.63 -22.87
CA ARG A 41 -12.05 -1.89 -23.59
C ARG A 41 -11.41 -3.21 -23.14
N LEU A 42 -11.37 -3.47 -21.85
CA LEU A 42 -10.87 -4.73 -21.29
C LEU A 42 -11.69 -5.91 -21.82
N LEU A 43 -13.01 -5.86 -21.71
CA LEU A 43 -13.89 -6.95 -22.16
C LEU A 43 -13.76 -7.21 -23.67
N ASN A 44 -13.68 -6.16 -24.48
CA ASN A 44 -13.49 -6.28 -25.92
C ASN A 44 -12.17 -6.97 -26.28
N ALA A 45 -11.08 -6.68 -25.57
CA ALA A 45 -9.79 -7.31 -25.80
C ALA A 45 -9.81 -8.83 -25.58
N TYR A 46 -10.78 -9.33 -24.79
CA TYR A 46 -10.94 -10.76 -24.48
C TYR A 46 -12.25 -11.36 -25.03
N ASN A 47 -12.91 -10.66 -25.96
CA ASN A 47 -14.17 -11.11 -26.58
C ASN A 47 -15.26 -11.48 -25.55
N ILE A 48 -15.42 -10.63 -24.52
CA ILE A 48 -16.43 -10.78 -23.46
C ILE A 48 -17.57 -9.79 -23.75
N THR A 49 -18.82 -10.29 -23.83
CA THR A 49 -20.00 -9.51 -24.17
C THR A 49 -20.97 -9.28 -23.03
N THR A 50 -20.57 -9.62 -21.81
CA THR A 50 -21.37 -9.49 -20.58
C THR A 50 -21.87 -8.06 -20.38
N HIS A 51 -23.12 -7.93 -19.96
CA HIS A 51 -23.76 -6.63 -19.73
C HIS A 51 -23.06 -5.84 -18.62
N ILE A 52 -22.86 -4.52 -18.83
CA ILE A 52 -22.16 -3.63 -17.91
C ILE A 52 -23.13 -2.57 -17.38
N THR A 53 -23.09 -2.31 -16.09
CA THR A 53 -23.69 -1.12 -15.47
C THR A 53 -22.64 -0.27 -14.76
N SER A 54 -22.86 1.05 -14.67
CA SER A 54 -21.95 1.93 -13.93
C SER A 54 -22.19 1.82 -12.43
N TYR A 55 -21.09 1.76 -11.65
CA TYR A 55 -21.10 1.81 -10.19
C TYR A 55 -19.88 2.58 -9.69
N TYR A 56 -20.01 3.88 -9.53
CA TYR A 56 -18.94 4.80 -9.14
C TYR A 56 -19.37 5.69 -7.96
N GLU A 57 -18.45 6.44 -7.39
CA GLU A 57 -18.64 7.18 -6.13
C GLU A 57 -19.93 8.02 -6.08
N HIS A 58 -20.25 8.75 -7.17
CA HIS A 58 -21.43 9.63 -7.20
C HIS A 58 -22.76 8.91 -7.45
N ASN A 59 -22.76 7.67 -7.99
CA ASN A 59 -24.00 6.94 -8.27
C ASN A 59 -24.18 5.68 -7.39
N LYS A 60 -23.22 5.30 -6.57
CA LYS A 60 -23.22 4.06 -5.80
C LYS A 60 -24.50 3.86 -4.97
N LYS A 61 -25.03 4.93 -4.35
CA LYS A 61 -26.27 4.85 -3.58
C LYS A 61 -27.50 4.56 -4.44
N SER A 62 -27.65 5.22 -5.57
CA SER A 62 -28.80 5.03 -6.48
C SER A 62 -28.75 3.69 -7.24
N LYS A 63 -27.55 3.16 -7.49
CA LYS A 63 -27.34 1.90 -8.21
C LYS A 63 -27.38 0.68 -7.31
N LEU A 64 -27.17 0.83 -6.00
CA LEU A 64 -27.09 -0.27 -5.05
C LEU A 64 -28.31 -1.19 -5.12
N GLY A 65 -29.52 -0.64 -5.02
CA GLY A 65 -30.77 -1.42 -5.08
C GLY A 65 -30.94 -2.19 -6.39
N TYR A 66 -30.57 -1.57 -7.53
CA TYR A 66 -30.59 -2.24 -8.83
C TYR A 66 -29.64 -3.43 -8.87
N ILE A 67 -28.39 -3.27 -8.41
CA ILE A 67 -27.37 -4.32 -8.43
C ILE A 67 -27.78 -5.48 -7.50
N LEU A 68 -28.30 -5.16 -6.32
CA LEU A 68 -28.80 -6.18 -5.38
C LEU A 68 -29.96 -6.97 -5.98
N LYS A 69 -30.87 -6.33 -6.72
CA LYS A 69 -31.93 -7.05 -7.44
C LYS A 69 -31.36 -7.97 -8.53
N GLN A 70 -30.31 -7.56 -9.24
CA GLN A 70 -29.67 -8.43 -10.23
C GLN A 70 -28.98 -9.63 -9.57
N LEU A 71 -28.46 -9.47 -8.33
CA LEU A 71 -27.90 -10.56 -7.53
C LEU A 71 -28.96 -11.58 -7.06
N GLU A 72 -30.24 -11.24 -7.05
CA GLU A 72 -31.31 -12.22 -6.78
C GLU A 72 -31.50 -13.20 -7.95
N GLU A 73 -31.12 -12.77 -9.17
CA GLU A 73 -31.37 -13.49 -10.41
C GLU A 73 -30.11 -14.14 -11.02
N GLY A 74 -28.91 -13.77 -10.58
CA GLY A 74 -27.66 -14.31 -11.09
C GLY A 74 -26.42 -13.63 -10.54
N ASP A 75 -25.26 -14.16 -10.90
CA ASP A 75 -23.97 -13.67 -10.44
C ASP A 75 -23.67 -12.26 -10.93
N VAL A 76 -23.08 -11.44 -10.07
CA VAL A 76 -22.60 -10.10 -10.42
C VAL A 76 -21.10 -9.98 -10.16
N ALA A 77 -20.37 -9.45 -11.14
CA ALA A 77 -18.97 -9.11 -10.98
C ALA A 77 -18.82 -7.60 -10.71
N LEU A 78 -18.14 -7.24 -9.64
CA LEU A 78 -17.71 -5.88 -9.33
C LEU A 78 -16.30 -5.68 -9.83
N VAL A 79 -16.05 -4.62 -10.60
CA VAL A 79 -14.71 -4.23 -11.08
C VAL A 79 -14.50 -2.73 -10.85
N SER A 80 -13.26 -2.35 -10.48
CA SER A 80 -12.81 -0.97 -10.49
C SER A 80 -12.19 -0.58 -11.83
N GLU A 81 -11.76 0.67 -11.95
CA GLU A 81 -11.05 1.15 -13.13
C GLU A 81 -9.75 0.36 -13.36
N ALA A 82 -9.03 0.05 -12.28
CA ALA A 82 -7.78 -0.70 -12.28
C ALA A 82 -7.52 -1.30 -10.88
N GLY A 83 -7.01 -2.51 -10.82
CA GLY A 83 -6.66 -3.17 -9.55
C GLY A 83 -7.86 -3.81 -8.85
N THR A 84 -7.85 -3.80 -7.53
CA THR A 84 -8.83 -4.51 -6.69
C THR A 84 -9.94 -3.57 -6.22
N PRO A 85 -11.22 -3.85 -6.57
CA PRO A 85 -12.35 -3.03 -6.15
C PRO A 85 -12.47 -2.89 -4.63
N GLY A 86 -12.96 -1.73 -4.18
CA GLY A 86 -13.16 -1.44 -2.75
C GLY A 86 -11.89 -1.00 -2.00
N ILE A 87 -10.74 -0.95 -2.69
CA ILE A 87 -9.47 -0.45 -2.11
C ILE A 87 -9.12 0.88 -2.78
N SER A 88 -9.48 1.99 -2.19
CA SER A 88 -9.47 3.35 -2.74
C SER A 88 -10.43 3.60 -3.90
N ASP A 89 -11.24 2.62 -4.23
CA ASP A 89 -12.22 2.61 -5.30
C ASP A 89 -13.61 2.29 -4.74
N PRO A 90 -14.70 2.57 -5.46
CA PRO A 90 -16.05 2.16 -5.08
C PRO A 90 -16.15 0.63 -4.94
N GLY A 91 -16.96 0.18 -3.97
CA GLY A 91 -17.18 -1.27 -3.77
C GLY A 91 -17.57 -1.65 -2.35
N TYR A 92 -17.03 -0.93 -1.36
CA TYR A 92 -17.26 -1.23 0.05
C TYR A 92 -18.75 -1.35 0.39
N GLU A 93 -19.57 -0.39 -0.02
CA GLU A 93 -21.00 -0.37 0.29
C GLU A 93 -21.76 -1.53 -0.36
N LEU A 94 -21.38 -1.93 -1.59
CA LEU A 94 -21.97 -3.09 -2.25
C LEU A 94 -21.61 -4.40 -1.54
N VAL A 95 -20.36 -4.55 -1.12
CA VAL A 95 -19.89 -5.70 -0.32
C VAL A 95 -20.65 -5.78 1.00
N VAL A 96 -20.81 -4.65 1.71
CA VAL A 96 -21.57 -4.59 2.97
C VAL A 96 -23.04 -5.00 2.75
N ALA A 97 -23.68 -4.41 1.76
CA ALA A 97 -25.10 -4.68 1.47
C ALA A 97 -25.35 -6.12 0.99
N ALA A 98 -24.43 -6.71 0.23
CA ALA A 98 -24.51 -8.12 -0.14
C ALA A 98 -24.38 -9.04 1.08
N ARG A 99 -23.43 -8.74 1.99
CA ARG A 99 -23.25 -9.47 3.24
C ARG A 99 -24.49 -9.38 4.14
N GLU A 100 -25.12 -8.21 4.24
CA GLU A 100 -26.34 -8.02 5.05
C GLU A 100 -27.55 -8.80 4.53
N LYS A 101 -27.49 -9.23 3.26
CA LYS A 101 -28.49 -10.09 2.60
C LYS A 101 -28.07 -11.55 2.48
N ASP A 102 -27.01 -11.96 3.19
CA ASP A 102 -26.45 -13.31 3.13
C ASP A 102 -26.07 -13.79 1.70
N ILE A 103 -25.78 -12.84 0.80
CA ILE A 103 -25.32 -13.15 -0.55
C ILE A 103 -23.84 -13.53 -0.48
N PRO A 104 -23.44 -14.69 -1.04
CA PRO A 104 -22.05 -15.12 -1.09
C PRO A 104 -21.16 -14.07 -1.80
N ILE A 105 -19.99 -13.77 -1.20
CA ILE A 105 -19.01 -12.85 -1.74
C ILE A 105 -17.72 -13.61 -1.99
N VAL A 106 -17.23 -13.57 -3.22
CA VAL A 106 -16.01 -14.28 -3.63
C VAL A 106 -15.01 -13.30 -4.24
N ALA A 107 -13.82 -13.23 -3.64
CA ALA A 107 -12.72 -12.46 -4.20
C ALA A 107 -12.02 -13.24 -5.32
N ILE A 108 -11.81 -12.57 -6.45
CA ILE A 108 -10.97 -13.04 -7.55
C ILE A 108 -9.66 -12.26 -7.48
N PRO A 109 -8.57 -12.85 -6.95
CA PRO A 109 -7.30 -12.17 -6.79
C PRO A 109 -6.68 -11.84 -8.14
N GLY A 110 -5.90 -10.77 -8.15
CA GLY A 110 -5.22 -10.30 -9.35
C GLY A 110 -4.35 -9.07 -9.07
N PRO A 111 -4.10 -8.23 -10.08
CA PRO A 111 -3.22 -7.09 -9.99
C PRO A 111 -3.57 -6.11 -8.88
N SER A 112 -2.53 -5.59 -8.22
CA SER A 112 -2.66 -4.54 -7.21
C SER A 112 -1.40 -3.69 -7.17
N ALA A 113 -1.52 -2.39 -7.40
CA ALA A 113 -0.39 -1.47 -7.36
C ALA A 113 0.28 -1.44 -5.97
N ILE A 114 -0.47 -1.68 -4.90
CA ILE A 114 0.03 -1.69 -3.52
C ILE A 114 1.08 -2.78 -3.32
N VAL A 115 0.68 -4.04 -3.55
CA VAL A 115 1.59 -5.18 -3.32
C VAL A 115 2.66 -5.30 -4.41
N THR A 116 2.37 -4.87 -5.63
CA THR A 116 3.37 -4.81 -6.70
C THR A 116 4.47 -3.81 -6.36
N ALA A 117 4.12 -2.60 -5.92
CA ALA A 117 5.10 -1.60 -5.50
C ALA A 117 5.92 -2.07 -4.29
N LEU A 118 5.28 -2.68 -3.28
CA LEU A 118 5.98 -3.25 -2.13
C LEU A 118 7.00 -4.30 -2.54
N ALA A 119 6.60 -5.25 -3.40
CA ALA A 119 7.44 -6.36 -3.84
C ALA A 119 8.72 -5.90 -4.55
N VAL A 120 8.66 -4.78 -5.29
CA VAL A 120 9.81 -4.25 -6.04
C VAL A 120 10.53 -3.10 -5.31
N SER A 121 10.02 -2.65 -4.16
CA SER A 121 10.56 -1.47 -3.45
C SER A 121 11.96 -1.66 -2.89
N GLY A 122 12.29 -2.85 -2.41
CA GLY A 122 13.50 -3.11 -1.62
C GLY A 122 13.43 -2.57 -0.19
N LEU A 123 12.25 -2.21 0.30
CA LEU A 123 11.97 -1.82 1.68
C LEU A 123 11.35 -2.99 2.46
N PRO A 124 11.38 -2.99 3.81
CA PRO A 124 10.75 -4.04 4.62
C PRO A 124 9.26 -4.22 4.29
N THR A 125 8.81 -5.45 4.14
CA THR A 125 7.44 -5.78 3.73
C THR A 125 6.65 -6.59 4.76
N ASP A 126 7.29 -6.97 5.87
CA ASP A 126 6.69 -7.72 6.96
C ASP A 126 5.54 -6.99 7.66
N ARG A 127 5.62 -5.66 7.69
CA ARG A 127 4.56 -4.77 8.18
C ARG A 127 4.47 -3.54 7.29
N PHE A 128 3.27 -3.24 6.82
CA PHE A 128 3.04 -2.01 6.08
C PHE A 128 1.65 -1.42 6.39
N THR A 129 1.53 -0.12 6.17
CA THR A 129 0.28 0.63 6.27
C THR A 129 -0.02 1.27 4.94
N TYR A 130 -1.15 0.92 4.33
CA TYR A 130 -1.66 1.60 3.17
C TYR A 130 -2.57 2.76 3.61
N ILE A 131 -2.33 3.95 3.07
CA ILE A 131 -3.03 5.18 3.47
C ILE A 131 -3.83 5.84 2.32
N GLY A 132 -3.97 5.13 1.20
CA GLY A 132 -4.69 5.65 0.04
C GLY A 132 -3.97 6.82 -0.64
N PHE A 133 -4.74 7.70 -1.30
CA PHE A 133 -4.22 8.95 -1.82
C PHE A 133 -3.91 9.94 -0.70
N LEU A 134 -2.76 10.59 -0.81
CA LEU A 134 -2.42 11.65 0.13
C LEU A 134 -3.43 12.81 0.03
N PRO A 135 -3.83 13.43 1.17
CA PRO A 135 -4.76 14.56 1.18
C PRO A 135 -4.30 15.71 0.27
N ARG A 136 -5.25 16.34 -0.43
CA ARG A 136 -4.94 17.43 -1.38
C ARG A 136 -4.36 18.65 -0.68
N LYS A 137 -4.95 19.05 0.45
CA LYS A 137 -4.51 20.23 1.21
C LYS A 137 -3.27 19.88 2.04
N SER A 138 -2.21 20.68 1.94
CA SER A 138 -0.95 20.47 2.66
C SER A 138 -1.15 20.29 4.17
N GLY A 139 -1.97 21.11 4.82
CA GLY A 139 -2.25 20.99 6.26
C GLY A 139 -2.92 19.67 6.67
N GLU A 140 -3.83 19.12 5.83
CA GLU A 140 -4.45 17.83 6.05
C GLU A 140 -3.44 16.69 5.77
N ARG A 141 -2.65 16.82 4.72
CA ARG A 141 -1.59 15.88 4.34
C ARG A 141 -0.55 15.75 5.45
N ARG A 142 -0.05 16.88 5.99
CA ARG A 142 0.90 16.87 7.10
C ARG A 142 0.32 16.24 8.37
N ARG A 143 -0.94 16.52 8.71
CA ARG A 143 -1.62 15.87 9.85
C ARG A 143 -1.75 14.37 9.65
N SER A 144 -2.13 13.92 8.46
CA SER A 144 -2.20 12.49 8.11
C SER A 144 -0.83 11.82 8.22
N LEU A 145 0.22 12.45 7.70
CA LEU A 145 1.59 11.94 7.81
C LEU A 145 2.08 11.92 9.26
N GLN A 146 1.75 12.95 10.06
CA GLN A 146 2.14 13.02 11.47
C GLN A 146 1.52 11.88 12.29
N SER A 147 0.28 11.48 12.00
CA SER A 147 -0.42 10.40 12.72
C SER A 147 0.24 9.02 12.55
N ILE A 148 1.07 8.85 11.52
CA ILE A 148 1.77 7.60 11.21
C ILE A 148 3.30 7.72 11.31
N ALA A 149 3.81 8.90 11.69
CA ALA A 149 5.24 9.21 11.68
C ALA A 149 6.07 8.29 12.59
N ASP A 150 5.50 7.85 13.70
CA ASP A 150 6.17 6.98 14.67
C ASP A 150 6.06 5.48 14.34
N GLY A 151 5.28 5.12 13.33
CA GLY A 151 5.13 3.74 12.89
C GLY A 151 6.41 3.16 12.29
N VAL A 152 6.79 1.95 12.71
CA VAL A 152 7.98 1.25 12.20
C VAL A 152 7.72 0.52 10.87
N GLY A 153 6.45 0.28 10.53
CA GLY A 153 6.06 -0.39 9.28
C GLY A 153 6.21 0.52 8.06
N THR A 154 6.48 -0.09 6.91
CA THR A 154 6.53 0.61 5.62
C THR A 154 5.18 1.25 5.31
N ILE A 155 5.19 2.46 4.74
CA ILE A 155 3.99 3.21 4.36
C ILE A 155 3.84 3.11 2.85
N VAL A 156 2.61 2.82 2.39
CA VAL A 156 2.26 2.84 0.97
C VAL A 156 1.18 3.88 0.73
N ALA A 157 1.40 4.75 -0.26
CA ALA A 157 0.44 5.78 -0.65
C ALA A 157 0.36 5.92 -2.16
N PHE A 158 -0.77 6.39 -2.66
CA PHE A 158 -0.92 6.85 -4.04
C PHE A 158 -0.77 8.36 -4.12
N GLU A 159 -0.24 8.84 -5.25
CA GLU A 159 -0.18 10.27 -5.51
C GLU A 159 -0.36 10.60 -7.00
N ALA A 160 -1.03 11.71 -7.25
CA ALA A 160 -1.20 12.24 -8.59
C ALA A 160 0.07 13.00 -9.05
N PRO A 161 0.42 12.96 -10.34
CA PRO A 161 1.65 13.55 -10.84
C PRO A 161 1.78 15.05 -10.50
N HIS A 162 0.73 15.82 -10.69
CA HIS A 162 0.73 17.26 -10.45
C HIS A 162 0.88 17.67 -8.97
N ARG A 163 0.78 16.72 -8.03
CA ARG A 163 0.94 16.94 -6.58
C ARG A 163 2.21 16.30 -5.99
N LEU A 164 2.92 15.49 -6.78
CA LEU A 164 4.05 14.70 -6.29
C LEU A 164 5.11 15.55 -5.61
N GLN A 165 5.49 16.68 -6.21
CA GLN A 165 6.51 17.59 -5.66
C GLN A 165 6.12 18.17 -4.29
N GLU A 166 4.88 18.63 -4.16
CA GLU A 166 4.37 19.13 -2.88
C GLU A 166 4.26 18.00 -1.84
N ALA A 167 3.85 16.81 -2.27
CA ALA A 167 3.77 15.65 -1.39
C ALA A 167 5.15 15.24 -0.87
N LEU A 168 6.18 15.22 -1.73
CA LEU A 168 7.57 14.94 -1.33
C LEU A 168 8.11 15.99 -0.36
N ALA A 169 7.78 17.28 -0.56
CA ALA A 169 8.16 18.33 0.37
C ALA A 169 7.53 18.13 1.77
N ASP A 170 6.24 17.79 1.83
CA ASP A 170 5.56 17.51 3.09
C ASP A 170 6.06 16.20 3.74
N LEU A 171 6.38 15.17 2.96
CA LEU A 171 7.02 13.95 3.45
C LEU A 171 8.37 14.26 4.11
N LEU A 172 9.23 15.04 3.44
CA LEU A 172 10.52 15.44 3.97
C LEU A 172 10.39 16.24 5.28
N LEU A 173 9.43 17.15 5.32
CA LEU A 173 9.18 18.00 6.50
C LEU A 173 8.68 17.18 7.70
N VAL A 174 7.77 16.23 7.50
CA VAL A 174 7.08 15.53 8.58
C VAL A 174 7.78 14.24 8.98
N LEU A 175 8.24 13.45 8.01
CA LEU A 175 8.84 12.14 8.25
C LEU A 175 10.38 12.18 8.25
N GLY A 176 10.97 13.29 7.79
CA GLY A 176 12.41 13.39 7.54
C GLY A 176 12.84 12.73 6.22
N ASP A 177 14.14 12.68 5.98
CA ASP A 177 14.71 12.14 4.73
C ASP A 177 14.79 10.60 4.73
N ARG A 178 13.63 9.95 4.81
CA ARG A 178 13.50 8.49 4.80
C ARG A 178 13.84 7.91 3.44
N ARG A 179 14.22 6.61 3.42
CA ARG A 179 14.30 5.86 2.17
C ARG A 179 12.90 5.72 1.56
N VAL A 180 12.85 5.84 0.24
CA VAL A 180 11.63 5.68 -0.54
C VAL A 180 11.89 4.85 -1.79
N ALA A 181 10.88 4.09 -2.21
CA ALA A 181 10.75 3.62 -3.57
C ALA A 181 9.52 4.30 -4.19
N ILE A 182 9.69 4.93 -5.33
CA ILE A 182 8.62 5.58 -6.06
C ILE A 182 8.41 4.84 -7.36
N CYS A 183 7.29 4.13 -7.44
CA CYS A 183 6.91 3.37 -8.61
C CYS A 183 6.03 4.24 -9.51
N ARG A 184 6.45 4.42 -10.76
CA ARG A 184 5.73 5.18 -11.78
C ARG A 184 5.24 4.25 -12.87
N GLN A 185 3.98 4.35 -13.27
CA GLN A 185 3.40 3.64 -14.40
C GLN A 185 3.60 2.10 -14.32
N LEU A 186 3.44 1.51 -13.12
CA LEU A 186 3.58 0.06 -12.90
C LEU A 186 2.86 -0.74 -13.98
N THR A 187 3.51 -1.76 -14.50
CA THR A 187 3.09 -2.69 -15.56
C THR A 187 2.93 -2.08 -16.96
N LYS A 188 3.08 -0.75 -17.12
CA LYS A 188 2.95 -0.05 -18.40
C LYS A 188 4.29 0.04 -19.13
N LEU A 189 4.26 0.41 -20.41
CA LEU A 189 5.45 0.50 -21.27
C LEU A 189 6.58 1.37 -20.70
N HIS A 190 6.24 2.39 -19.93
CA HIS A 190 7.20 3.31 -19.31
C HIS A 190 7.24 3.12 -17.79
N GLU A 191 7.20 1.86 -17.34
CA GLU A 191 7.37 1.52 -15.93
C GLU A 191 8.73 1.98 -15.43
N GLU A 192 8.74 2.58 -14.26
CA GLU A 192 9.94 3.06 -13.60
C GLU A 192 9.86 2.87 -12.09
N VAL A 193 10.93 2.40 -11.48
CA VAL A 193 11.05 2.29 -10.03
C VAL A 193 12.29 3.05 -9.55
N PHE A 194 12.07 4.26 -9.07
CA PHE A 194 13.10 5.03 -8.38
C PHE A 194 13.31 4.50 -6.96
N ARG A 195 14.56 4.42 -6.52
CA ARG A 195 14.94 4.06 -5.14
C ARG A 195 15.98 5.04 -4.63
N GLY A 196 15.73 5.62 -3.47
CA GLY A 196 16.62 6.62 -2.86
C GLY A 196 16.03 7.17 -1.57
N THR A 197 16.30 8.43 -1.29
CA THR A 197 15.68 9.17 -0.19
C THR A 197 14.60 10.13 -0.72
N VAL A 198 13.77 10.68 0.19
CA VAL A 198 12.74 11.65 -0.17
C VAL A 198 13.35 12.87 -0.86
N SER A 199 14.48 13.38 -0.36
CA SER A 199 15.18 14.53 -0.95
C SER A 199 15.72 14.23 -2.35
N GLN A 200 16.27 13.04 -2.57
CA GLN A 200 16.73 12.59 -3.87
C GLN A 200 15.56 12.43 -4.86
N ALA A 201 14.43 11.88 -4.40
CA ALA A 201 13.23 11.77 -5.21
C ALA A 201 12.71 13.14 -5.66
N GLN A 202 12.72 14.13 -4.78
CA GLN A 202 12.30 15.50 -5.09
C GLN A 202 13.18 16.13 -6.18
N GLN A 203 14.47 15.86 -6.17
CA GLN A 203 15.40 16.31 -7.22
C GLN A 203 15.20 15.59 -8.54
N TYR A 204 14.85 14.28 -8.49
CA TYR A 204 14.70 13.43 -9.65
C TYR A 204 13.41 13.72 -10.43
N PHE A 205 12.27 13.80 -9.76
CA PHE A 205 10.95 13.98 -10.39
C PHE A 205 10.59 15.48 -10.56
N LYS A 206 11.33 16.24 -11.36
CA LYS A 206 11.05 17.68 -11.60
C LYS A 206 9.75 17.93 -12.36
N GLU A 207 9.46 17.08 -13.34
CA GLU A 207 8.24 17.13 -14.16
C GLU A 207 7.52 15.78 -14.11
N PRO A 208 6.85 15.44 -13.01
CA PRO A 208 6.25 14.14 -12.85
C PRO A 208 5.05 13.94 -13.78
N ARG A 209 5.01 12.80 -14.49
CA ARG A 209 3.92 12.38 -15.37
C ARG A 209 3.53 10.94 -15.09
N GLY A 210 2.24 10.64 -15.24
CA GLY A 210 1.71 9.28 -15.04
C GLY A 210 1.19 9.05 -13.64
N GLU A 211 1.10 7.81 -13.22
CA GLU A 211 0.56 7.38 -11.93
C GLU A 211 1.70 6.97 -11.00
N PHE A 212 1.58 7.35 -9.74
CA PHE A 212 2.61 7.12 -8.74
C PHE A 212 2.13 6.32 -7.55
N THR A 213 2.89 5.28 -7.21
CA THR A 213 2.77 4.55 -5.94
C THR A 213 4.04 4.82 -5.14
N LEU A 214 3.86 5.41 -3.96
CA LEU A 214 4.94 5.74 -3.05
C LEU A 214 5.07 4.64 -2.01
N VAL A 215 6.26 4.09 -1.84
CA VAL A 215 6.61 3.16 -0.77
C VAL A 215 7.66 3.85 0.09
N ILE A 216 7.34 4.12 1.34
CA ILE A 216 8.14 4.95 2.24
C ILE A 216 8.55 4.10 3.43
N GLU A 217 9.84 4.11 3.77
CA GLU A 217 10.34 3.39 4.94
C GLU A 217 9.65 3.89 6.21
N GLY A 218 9.28 2.98 7.11
CA GLY A 218 8.79 3.31 8.43
C GLY A 218 9.85 4.02 9.28
N LYS A 219 9.48 4.43 10.50
CA LYS A 219 10.46 4.96 11.43
C LYS A 219 11.50 3.88 11.72
N ARG A 220 12.77 4.17 11.45
CA ARG A 220 13.84 3.27 11.90
C ARG A 220 13.84 3.27 13.42
N ASP A 221 13.71 2.11 14.03
CA ASP A 221 14.14 1.96 15.40
C ASP A 221 15.59 2.45 15.46
N LYS A 222 15.90 3.31 16.43
CA LYS A 222 17.31 3.61 16.72
C LYS A 222 18.01 2.26 16.77
N GLU A 223 19.04 2.05 15.91
CA GLU A 223 19.81 0.81 15.95
C GLU A 223 20.08 0.52 17.42
N LYS A 224 19.62 -0.65 17.87
CA LYS A 224 19.96 -1.05 19.25
C LYS A 224 21.46 -0.98 19.33
N PRO A 225 22.01 -0.23 20.29
CA PRO A 225 23.45 -0.10 20.40
C PRO A 225 24.06 -1.50 20.44
N LYS A 226 25.02 -1.76 19.57
CA LYS A 226 25.72 -3.05 19.52
C LYS A 226 26.91 -2.99 20.47
N VAL A 227 27.26 -4.12 21.08
CA VAL A 227 28.49 -4.23 21.86
C VAL A 227 29.68 -4.02 20.92
N THR A 228 30.36 -2.90 21.04
CA THR A 228 31.56 -2.55 20.27
C THR A 228 32.84 -2.90 21.06
N GLY A 229 33.98 -2.93 20.36
CA GLY A 229 35.27 -3.16 21.00
C GLY A 229 35.60 -2.16 22.14
N ASP A 230 35.11 -0.92 22.02
CA ASP A 230 35.29 0.11 23.03
C ASP A 230 34.43 -0.15 24.28
N ILE A 231 33.24 -0.66 24.12
CA ILE A 231 32.37 -1.08 25.23
C ILE A 231 33.02 -2.26 25.99
N LEU A 232 33.61 -3.21 25.26
CA LEU A 232 34.37 -4.31 25.89
C LEU A 232 35.59 -3.82 26.65
N LYS A 233 36.33 -2.85 26.11
CA LYS A 233 37.45 -2.21 26.81
C LYS A 233 36.97 -1.49 28.08
N GLN A 234 35.88 -0.75 28.01
CA GLN A 234 35.27 -0.04 29.14
C GLN A 234 34.85 -1.03 30.25
N LEU A 235 34.20 -2.13 29.91
CA LEU A 235 33.85 -3.19 30.87
C LEU A 235 35.10 -3.78 31.56
N LYS A 236 36.16 -4.05 30.78
CA LYS A 236 37.44 -4.56 31.32
C LYS A 236 38.12 -3.55 32.24
N THR A 237 38.11 -2.27 31.89
CA THR A 237 38.69 -1.20 32.71
C THR A 237 37.93 -1.04 34.02
N LEU A 238 36.61 -1.06 34.01
CA LEU A 238 35.80 -1.00 35.23
C LEU A 238 36.02 -2.22 36.11
N LYS A 239 36.19 -3.39 35.55
CA LYS A 239 36.52 -4.60 36.32
C LYS A 239 37.92 -4.54 36.92
N ALA A 240 38.92 -4.02 36.19
CA ALA A 240 40.29 -3.83 36.69
C ALA A 240 40.38 -2.77 37.79
N SER A 241 39.47 -1.78 37.83
CA SER A 241 39.37 -0.78 38.91
C SER A 241 38.62 -1.28 40.16
N GLY A 242 38.30 -2.57 40.24
CA GLY A 242 37.69 -3.19 41.41
C GLY A 242 36.15 -3.24 41.41
N ALA A 243 35.50 -2.80 40.34
CA ALA A 243 34.03 -2.91 40.22
C ALA A 243 33.60 -4.37 40.02
N THR A 244 32.53 -4.78 40.67
CA THR A 244 31.90 -6.07 40.40
C THR A 244 31.34 -6.12 38.99
N ALA A 245 31.22 -7.32 38.41
CA ALA A 245 30.62 -7.47 37.07
C ALA A 245 29.22 -6.84 36.98
N ARG A 246 28.46 -6.88 38.08
CA ARG A 246 27.12 -6.30 38.17
C ARG A 246 27.13 -4.78 38.11
N GLU A 247 28.08 -4.14 38.79
CA GLU A 247 28.26 -2.69 38.80
C GLU A 247 28.79 -2.18 37.46
N ALA A 248 29.79 -2.86 36.88
CA ALA A 248 30.34 -2.52 35.57
C ALA A 248 29.25 -2.59 34.48
N VAL A 249 28.47 -3.68 34.46
CA VAL A 249 27.34 -3.83 33.51
C VAL A 249 26.26 -2.78 33.77
N ALA A 250 25.89 -2.49 35.02
CA ALA A 250 24.88 -1.49 35.35
C ALA A 250 25.27 -0.08 34.84
N LYS A 251 26.56 0.30 35.02
CA LYS A 251 27.09 1.57 34.53
C LYS A 251 27.06 1.67 33.01
N VAL A 252 27.51 0.64 32.30
CA VAL A 252 27.53 0.62 30.84
C VAL A 252 26.11 0.58 30.27
N VAL A 253 25.14 -0.09 30.90
CA VAL A 253 23.71 -0.03 30.53
C VAL A 253 23.17 1.40 30.56
N LEU A 254 23.48 2.16 31.64
CA LEU A 254 23.02 3.54 31.77
C LEU A 254 23.63 4.47 30.70
N GLU A 255 24.87 4.25 30.32
CA GLU A 255 25.58 5.10 29.35
C GLU A 255 25.23 4.74 27.89
N THR A 256 24.98 3.45 27.60
CA THR A 256 24.85 2.96 26.22
C THR A 256 23.44 2.54 25.81
N GLY A 257 22.55 2.28 26.77
CA GLY A 257 21.22 1.72 26.50
C GLY A 257 21.22 0.24 26.08
N LEU A 258 22.38 -0.46 26.13
CA LEU A 258 22.51 -1.89 25.85
C LEU A 258 21.74 -2.74 26.88
N SER A 259 21.23 -3.90 26.45
CA SER A 259 20.60 -4.82 27.38
C SER A 259 21.65 -5.49 28.31
N ARG A 260 21.30 -5.70 29.57
CA ARG A 260 22.13 -6.44 30.52
C ARG A 260 22.56 -7.79 29.97
N LYS A 261 21.64 -8.51 29.28
CA LYS A 261 21.89 -9.85 28.71
C LYS A 261 22.99 -9.83 27.65
N GLU A 262 23.04 -8.80 26.80
CA GLU A 262 24.07 -8.64 25.77
C GLU A 262 25.44 -8.35 26.38
N LEU A 263 25.51 -7.47 27.41
CA LEU A 263 26.74 -7.13 28.10
C LEU A 263 27.34 -8.25 28.95
N TYR A 264 26.47 -9.16 29.50
CA TYR A 264 26.98 -10.34 30.22
C TYR A 264 27.47 -11.46 29.28
N ARG A 265 27.04 -11.45 28.00
CA ARG A 265 27.51 -12.41 26.99
C ARG A 265 28.83 -12.01 26.33
N ALA A 266 29.14 -10.74 26.38
CA ALA A 266 30.34 -10.14 25.79
C ALA A 266 31.53 -10.11 26.74
#